data_14f11a29423ab029bb236e3725a5ffbe
#
_entry.id   14f11a29423ab029bb236e3725a5ffbe
#
_cell.length_a   1.000
_cell.length_b   1.000
_cell.length_c   1.000
_cell.angle_alpha   90.00
_cell.angle_beta   90.00
_cell.angle_gamma   90.00
#
_symmetry.space_group_name_H-M   'P 1'
#
loop_
_entity.id
_entity.type
_entity.pdbx_description
1 polymer ?
#
loop_
_entity_poly.entity_id
_entity_poly.type
_entity_poly.pdbx_seq_one_letter_code
_entity_poly.pdbx_strand_id
1 'polypeptide(L)'
;MVSVAWAEPMPQATAAHFCQLLVQTQEGRLLSLHAFLRQTSAATDSLTVEQQFADYVFHYGGWQSLRIFPHQQADGTVVWLSPDDIDRPATLTDEHQKYIHDVLPRMVAEVEAGNWGTFDEYTDRLLQYQRTFSATTPIRQAGGSTTLILITVLFLLFLSSPFYLVSENFMLKPKS
;
A
#
# COMPACT_ATOMS: atom_id res chain seq x y z
N MET A 1 -20.69 17.95 -26.31
CA MET A 1 -19.45 17.17 -26.38
C MET A 1 -18.82 17.23 -25.00
N VAL A 2 -18.84 16.15 -24.25
CA VAL A 2 -18.13 16.06 -22.96
C VAL A 2 -16.67 15.81 -23.31
N SER A 3 -15.80 16.81 -23.08
CA SER A 3 -14.36 16.63 -23.16
C SER A 3 -13.98 15.66 -22.06
N VAL A 4 -13.62 14.44 -22.41
CA VAL A 4 -12.92 13.54 -21.49
C VAL A 4 -11.55 14.17 -21.32
N ALA A 5 -11.39 14.95 -20.25
CA ALA A 5 -10.07 15.39 -19.83
C ALA A 5 -9.32 14.11 -19.46
N TRP A 6 -8.35 13.72 -20.27
CA TRP A 6 -7.40 12.68 -19.90
C TRP A 6 -6.73 13.16 -18.62
N ALA A 7 -6.86 12.41 -17.55
CA ALA A 7 -6.14 12.71 -16.31
C ALA A 7 -4.65 12.84 -16.67
N GLU A 8 -4.01 13.90 -16.20
CA GLU A 8 -2.57 14.07 -16.41
C GLU A 8 -1.86 12.83 -15.83
N PRO A 9 -0.86 12.30 -16.53
CA PRO A 9 -0.11 11.15 -16.02
C PRO A 9 0.52 11.51 -14.69
N MET A 10 0.62 10.54 -13.78
CA MET A 10 1.28 10.72 -12.50
C MET A 10 2.67 11.35 -12.69
N PRO A 11 3.08 12.34 -11.90
CA PRO A 11 4.42 12.90 -11.96
C PRO A 11 5.49 11.80 -11.80
N GLN A 12 6.57 11.89 -12.58
CA GLN A 12 7.63 10.88 -12.57
C GLN A 12 8.23 10.64 -11.17
N ALA A 13 8.42 11.71 -10.39
CA ALA A 13 8.96 11.62 -9.03
C ALA A 13 8.01 10.82 -8.11
N THR A 14 6.71 11.09 -8.18
CA THR A 14 5.66 10.41 -7.41
C THR A 14 5.55 8.93 -7.81
N ALA A 15 5.57 8.62 -9.11
CA ALA A 15 5.57 7.24 -9.59
C ALA A 15 6.83 6.48 -9.14
N ALA A 16 8.00 7.11 -9.23
CA ALA A 16 9.26 6.52 -8.75
C ALA A 16 9.27 6.31 -7.23
N HIS A 17 8.63 7.22 -6.47
CA HIS A 17 8.46 7.10 -5.02
C HIS A 17 7.57 5.89 -4.68
N PHE A 18 6.42 5.76 -5.29
CA PHE A 18 5.53 4.60 -5.13
C PHE A 18 6.24 3.28 -5.47
N CYS A 19 7.07 3.26 -6.50
CA CYS A 19 7.81 2.07 -6.92
C CYS A 19 8.96 1.66 -5.99
N GLN A 20 9.20 2.38 -4.89
CA GLN A 20 10.09 1.92 -3.80
C GLN A 20 9.45 0.83 -2.93
N LEU A 21 8.11 0.70 -2.93
CA LEU A 21 7.41 -0.35 -2.21
C LEU A 21 7.91 -1.74 -2.61
N LEU A 22 7.97 -2.62 -1.63
CA LEU A 22 8.28 -4.03 -1.86
C LEU A 22 7.01 -4.77 -2.30
N VAL A 23 7.18 -5.71 -3.21
CA VAL A 23 6.13 -6.61 -3.69
C VAL A 23 6.63 -8.05 -3.65
N GLN A 24 5.76 -8.97 -3.25
CA GLN A 24 6.02 -10.40 -3.41
C GLN A 24 5.53 -10.86 -4.78
N THR A 25 6.44 -11.43 -5.57
CA THR A 25 6.10 -12.03 -6.88
C THR A 25 5.34 -13.34 -6.70
N GLN A 26 4.76 -13.87 -7.78
CA GLN A 26 4.09 -15.16 -7.78
C GLN A 26 5.02 -16.32 -7.41
N GLU A 27 6.32 -16.20 -7.73
CA GLU A 27 7.35 -17.17 -7.34
C GLU A 27 7.81 -17.00 -5.88
N GLY A 28 7.16 -16.11 -5.10
CA GLY A 28 7.48 -15.86 -3.70
C GLY A 28 8.71 -14.97 -3.47
N ARG A 29 9.33 -14.41 -4.54
CA ARG A 29 10.47 -13.49 -4.39
C ARG A 29 10.01 -12.12 -3.93
N LEU A 30 10.78 -11.49 -3.06
CA LEU A 30 10.54 -10.14 -2.60
C LEU A 30 11.45 -9.17 -3.35
N LEU A 31 10.86 -8.21 -4.04
CA LEU A 31 11.55 -7.20 -4.85
C LEU A 31 10.91 -5.83 -4.60
N SER A 32 11.65 -4.73 -4.80
CA SER A 32 10.98 -3.44 -4.97
C SER A 32 10.18 -3.44 -6.28
N LEU A 33 9.08 -2.69 -6.33
CA LEU A 33 8.31 -2.53 -7.58
C LEU A 33 9.21 -2.04 -8.71
N HIS A 34 10.13 -1.10 -8.42
CA HIS A 34 11.13 -0.64 -9.40
C HIS A 34 11.98 -1.79 -9.95
N ALA A 35 12.51 -2.67 -9.09
CA ALA A 35 13.32 -3.81 -9.53
C ALA A 35 12.49 -4.83 -10.31
N PHE A 36 11.23 -5.06 -9.91
CA PHE A 36 10.28 -5.92 -10.63
C PHE A 36 10.00 -5.39 -12.04
N LEU A 37 9.70 -4.10 -12.17
CA LEU A 37 9.38 -3.47 -13.45
C LEU A 37 10.54 -3.51 -14.44
N ARG A 38 11.77 -3.30 -13.96
CA ARG A 38 12.97 -3.40 -14.83
C ARG A 38 13.18 -4.77 -15.43
N GLN A 39 12.63 -5.83 -14.83
CA GLN A 39 12.73 -7.19 -15.35
C GLN A 39 11.60 -7.53 -16.33
N THR A 40 10.46 -6.85 -16.24
CA THR A 40 9.23 -7.24 -16.93
C THR A 40 8.76 -6.28 -18.01
N SER A 41 9.23 -5.03 -17.97
CA SER A 41 8.68 -3.97 -18.81
C SER A 41 9.77 -3.15 -19.52
N ALA A 42 9.45 -2.61 -20.68
CA ALA A 42 10.25 -1.62 -21.39
C ALA A 42 9.53 -0.25 -21.36
N ALA A 43 10.29 0.82 -21.18
CA ALA A 43 9.75 2.17 -21.26
C ALA A 43 9.26 2.47 -22.68
N THR A 44 8.19 3.26 -22.78
CA THR A 44 7.73 3.86 -24.04
C THR A 44 8.35 5.25 -24.22
N ASP A 45 8.26 5.81 -25.43
CA ASP A 45 8.92 7.09 -25.75
C ASP A 45 8.42 8.30 -24.93
N SER A 46 7.25 8.19 -24.26
CA SER A 46 6.62 9.31 -23.59
C SER A 46 6.51 9.19 -22.05
N LEU A 47 6.53 7.98 -21.51
CA LEU A 47 6.34 7.72 -20.07
C LEU A 47 7.42 6.76 -19.55
N THR A 48 7.84 6.98 -18.29
CA THR A 48 8.71 6.02 -17.61
C THR A 48 7.96 4.73 -17.29
N VAL A 49 8.68 3.65 -17.06
CA VAL A 49 8.09 2.35 -16.70
C VAL A 49 7.28 2.45 -15.41
N GLU A 50 7.76 3.26 -14.45
CA GLU A 50 7.07 3.55 -13.19
C GLU A 50 5.74 4.29 -13.42
N GLN A 51 5.71 5.27 -14.33
CA GLN A 51 4.47 5.99 -14.68
C GLN A 51 3.45 5.07 -15.35
N GLN A 52 3.89 4.25 -16.31
CA GLN A 52 3.01 3.27 -16.98
C GLN A 52 2.44 2.26 -15.98
N PHE A 53 3.25 1.82 -15.04
CA PHE A 53 2.81 0.89 -14.01
C PHE A 53 1.83 1.56 -13.02
N ALA A 54 2.12 2.79 -12.58
CA ALA A 54 1.21 3.54 -11.73
C ALA A 54 -0.15 3.77 -12.41
N ASP A 55 -0.14 4.08 -13.71
CA ASP A 55 -1.35 4.19 -14.52
C ASP A 55 -2.14 2.87 -14.52
N TYR A 56 -1.48 1.74 -14.78
CA TYR A 56 -2.11 0.42 -14.71
C TYR A 56 -2.69 0.12 -13.32
N VAL A 57 -1.93 0.40 -12.26
CA VAL A 57 -2.35 0.13 -10.88
C VAL A 57 -3.59 0.95 -10.52
N PHE A 58 -3.58 2.26 -10.76
CA PHE A 58 -4.59 3.15 -10.21
C PHE A 58 -5.77 3.41 -11.13
N HIS A 59 -5.58 3.40 -12.46
CA HIS A 59 -6.68 3.61 -13.40
C HIS A 59 -7.36 2.30 -13.85
N TYR A 60 -6.63 1.18 -13.88
CA TYR A 60 -7.18 -0.10 -14.33
C TYR A 60 -7.38 -1.13 -13.20
N GLY A 61 -7.25 -0.72 -11.94
CA GLY A 61 -7.53 -1.57 -10.79
C GLY A 61 -6.47 -2.64 -10.48
N GLY A 62 -5.27 -2.54 -11.06
CA GLY A 62 -4.18 -3.49 -10.80
C GLY A 62 -3.73 -3.55 -9.34
N TRP A 63 -4.11 -2.56 -8.52
CA TRP A 63 -3.80 -2.49 -7.10
C TRP A 63 -4.40 -3.64 -6.28
N GLN A 64 -5.51 -4.22 -6.72
CA GLN A 64 -6.22 -5.26 -5.99
C GLN A 64 -5.37 -6.51 -5.77
N SER A 65 -4.54 -6.86 -6.75
CA SER A 65 -3.68 -8.04 -6.72
C SER A 65 -2.24 -7.79 -6.22
N LEU A 66 -1.92 -6.54 -5.84
CA LEU A 66 -0.56 -6.20 -5.36
C LEU A 66 -0.30 -6.77 -3.97
N ARG A 67 0.61 -7.74 -3.86
CA ARG A 67 1.07 -8.32 -2.58
C ARG A 67 2.13 -7.44 -1.93
N ILE A 68 1.68 -6.32 -1.35
CA ILE A 68 2.54 -5.29 -0.73
C ILE A 68 2.35 -5.18 0.79
N PHE A 69 1.44 -5.95 1.39
CA PHE A 69 1.12 -5.87 2.81
C PHE A 69 1.74 -7.04 3.58
N PRO A 70 2.92 -6.86 4.22
CA PRO A 70 3.49 -7.89 5.06
C PRO A 70 2.68 -8.09 6.33
N HIS A 71 2.48 -9.35 6.71
CA HIS A 71 1.87 -9.73 7.98
C HIS A 71 2.69 -10.84 8.64
N GLN A 72 3.05 -10.64 9.90
CA GLN A 72 3.80 -11.62 10.68
C GLN A 72 2.82 -12.62 11.31
N GLN A 73 3.00 -13.90 11.01
CA GLN A 73 2.23 -14.98 11.60
C GLN A 73 2.72 -15.34 13.01
N ALA A 74 1.95 -16.17 13.73
CA ALA A 74 2.27 -16.60 15.09
C ALA A 74 3.59 -17.39 15.19
N ASP A 75 3.99 -18.07 14.11
CA ASP A 75 5.25 -18.83 14.01
C ASP A 75 6.46 -17.95 13.66
N GLY A 76 6.25 -16.64 13.46
CA GLY A 76 7.26 -15.68 13.08
C GLY A 76 7.53 -15.58 11.59
N THR A 77 6.85 -16.36 10.75
CA THR A 77 6.91 -16.21 9.30
C THR A 77 6.19 -14.95 8.84
N VAL A 78 6.67 -14.33 7.75
CA VAL A 78 6.02 -13.17 7.15
C VAL A 78 5.34 -13.61 5.86
N VAL A 79 4.02 -13.39 5.79
CA VAL A 79 3.23 -13.56 4.57
C VAL A 79 2.93 -12.18 3.97
N TRP A 80 2.87 -12.11 2.65
CA TRP A 80 2.56 -10.88 1.94
C TRP A 80 1.16 -10.98 1.37
N LEU A 81 0.32 -10.04 1.74
CA LEU A 81 -1.10 -10.01 1.40
C LEU A 81 -1.37 -8.97 0.31
N SER A 82 -2.41 -9.21 -0.46
CA SER A 82 -3.05 -8.25 -1.36
C SER A 82 -4.46 -7.90 -0.85
N PRO A 83 -5.07 -6.81 -1.31
CA PRO A 83 -6.47 -6.51 -0.98
C PRO A 83 -7.45 -7.63 -1.35
N ASP A 84 -7.19 -8.35 -2.44
CA ASP A 84 -8.06 -9.41 -2.97
C ASP A 84 -7.82 -10.81 -2.36
N ASP A 85 -6.83 -10.96 -1.46
CA ASP A 85 -6.59 -12.27 -0.86
C ASP A 85 -7.82 -12.72 -0.04
N ILE A 86 -8.40 -13.85 -0.42
CA ILE A 86 -9.59 -14.45 0.21
C ILE A 86 -9.16 -15.17 1.50
N ASP A 87 -8.07 -15.95 1.43
CA ASP A 87 -7.52 -16.72 2.55
C ASP A 87 -6.63 -15.81 3.41
N ARG A 88 -7.23 -15.21 4.43
CA ARG A 88 -6.52 -14.31 5.33
C ARG A 88 -6.06 -15.04 6.59
N PRO A 89 -4.84 -14.74 7.09
CA PRO A 89 -4.37 -15.32 8.34
C PRO A 89 -5.31 -15.01 9.50
N ALA A 90 -5.62 -16.03 10.33
CA ALA A 90 -6.46 -15.86 11.53
C ALA A 90 -5.86 -14.89 12.57
N THR A 91 -4.56 -14.60 12.46
CA THR A 91 -3.84 -13.64 13.30
C THR A 91 -4.00 -12.19 12.84
N LEU A 92 -4.63 -11.96 11.67
CA LEU A 92 -4.86 -10.63 11.15
C LEU A 92 -6.00 -9.95 11.91
N THR A 93 -5.71 -8.83 12.59
CA THR A 93 -6.73 -8.08 13.32
C THR A 93 -7.67 -7.34 12.36
N ASP A 94 -8.88 -7.00 12.83
CA ASP A 94 -9.88 -6.27 12.04
C ASP A 94 -9.33 -4.92 11.56
N GLU A 95 -8.53 -4.23 12.37
CA GLU A 95 -7.90 -2.95 12.00
C GLU A 95 -6.89 -3.13 10.85
N HIS A 96 -6.03 -4.15 10.91
CA HIS A 96 -5.11 -4.45 9.82
C HIS A 96 -5.86 -4.84 8.55
N GLN A 97 -6.91 -5.64 8.69
CA GLN A 97 -7.75 -6.02 7.55
C GLN A 97 -8.40 -4.80 6.90
N LYS A 98 -8.96 -3.91 7.70
CA LYS A 98 -9.54 -2.65 7.22
C LYS A 98 -8.49 -1.78 6.53
N TYR A 99 -7.28 -1.67 7.11
CA TYR A 99 -6.19 -0.90 6.50
C TYR A 99 -5.80 -1.44 5.12
N ILE A 100 -5.58 -2.75 5.00
CA ILE A 100 -5.25 -3.41 3.72
C ILE A 100 -6.33 -3.16 2.66
N HIS A 101 -7.60 -3.20 3.08
CA HIS A 101 -8.73 -2.99 2.18
C HIS A 101 -8.89 -1.54 1.74
N ASP A 102 -8.64 -0.57 2.63
CA ASP A 102 -9.05 0.83 2.42
C ASP A 102 -7.93 1.72 1.86
N VAL A 103 -6.65 1.43 2.10
CA VAL A 103 -5.56 2.38 1.80
C VAL A 103 -5.40 2.63 0.31
N LEU A 104 -5.40 1.57 -0.52
CA LEU A 104 -5.21 1.72 -1.97
C LEU A 104 -6.43 2.38 -2.67
N PRO A 105 -7.69 2.06 -2.36
CA PRO A 105 -8.84 2.83 -2.84
C PRO A 105 -8.77 4.33 -2.50
N ARG A 106 -8.24 4.70 -1.33
CA ARG A 106 -8.03 6.12 -0.99
C ARG A 106 -6.95 6.73 -1.87
N MET A 107 -5.84 6.02 -2.12
CA MET A 107 -4.82 6.49 -3.05
C MET A 107 -5.37 6.66 -4.48
N VAL A 108 -6.27 5.78 -4.94
CA VAL A 108 -7.00 5.96 -6.21
C VAL A 108 -7.74 7.30 -6.23
N ALA A 109 -8.48 7.62 -5.16
CA ALA A 109 -9.20 8.89 -5.08
C ALA A 109 -8.27 10.12 -5.13
N GLU A 110 -7.07 10.04 -4.54
CA GLU A 110 -6.07 11.11 -4.61
C GLU A 110 -5.47 11.25 -6.03
N VAL A 111 -5.27 10.13 -6.74
CA VAL A 111 -4.84 10.14 -8.15
C VAL A 111 -5.91 10.79 -9.01
N GLU A 112 -7.18 10.44 -8.85
CA GLU A 112 -8.31 11.03 -9.58
C GLU A 112 -8.46 12.54 -9.30
N ALA A 113 -8.11 12.98 -8.09
CA ALA A 113 -8.14 14.38 -7.69
C ALA A 113 -6.85 15.15 -8.08
N GLY A 114 -5.79 14.46 -8.54
CA GLY A 114 -4.49 15.08 -8.82
C GLY A 114 -3.74 15.53 -7.56
N ASN A 115 -4.04 14.97 -6.39
CA ASN A 115 -3.47 15.36 -5.11
C ASN A 115 -2.16 14.60 -4.84
N TRP A 116 -1.13 14.87 -5.62
CA TRP A 116 0.14 14.13 -5.58
C TRP A 116 0.86 14.21 -4.24
N GLY A 117 0.76 15.34 -3.52
CA GLY A 117 1.34 15.47 -2.19
C GLY A 117 0.73 14.50 -1.17
N THR A 118 -0.61 14.39 -1.15
CA THR A 118 -1.32 13.44 -0.29
C THR A 118 -1.05 11.99 -0.69
N PHE A 119 -0.95 11.73 -2.00
CA PHE A 119 -0.56 10.42 -2.51
C PHE A 119 0.83 10.00 -2.02
N ASP A 120 1.81 10.92 -2.06
CA ASP A 120 3.17 10.67 -1.56
C ASP A 120 3.17 10.40 -0.04
N GLU A 121 2.33 11.09 0.74
CA GLU A 121 2.16 10.80 2.17
C GLU A 121 1.61 9.39 2.42
N TYR A 122 0.64 8.92 1.63
CA TYR A 122 0.17 7.53 1.69
C TYR A 122 1.28 6.54 1.34
N THR A 123 2.10 6.84 0.34
CA THR A 123 3.25 6.04 -0.05
C THR A 123 4.27 5.93 1.09
N ASP A 124 4.60 7.04 1.76
CA ASP A 124 5.49 7.05 2.92
C ASP A 124 4.96 6.17 4.06
N ARG A 125 3.65 6.22 4.32
CA ARG A 125 3.00 5.37 5.33
C ARG A 125 3.05 3.89 4.96
N LEU A 126 2.85 3.55 3.69
CA LEU A 126 2.98 2.17 3.21
C LEU A 126 4.43 1.68 3.34
N LEU A 127 5.42 2.51 3.01
CA LEU A 127 6.84 2.20 3.22
C LEU A 127 7.16 1.96 4.69
N GLN A 128 6.62 2.80 5.58
CA GLN A 128 6.76 2.62 7.03
C GLN A 128 6.08 1.34 7.51
N TYR A 129 4.86 1.06 7.04
CA TYR A 129 4.13 -0.16 7.33
C TYR A 129 4.96 -1.40 6.93
N GLN A 130 5.50 -1.41 5.71
CA GLN A 130 6.35 -2.50 5.25
C GLN A 130 7.59 -2.68 6.14
N ARG A 131 8.28 -1.61 6.50
CA ARG A 131 9.44 -1.68 7.41
C ARG A 131 9.09 -2.26 8.77
N THR A 132 7.92 -1.91 9.31
CA THR A 132 7.45 -2.37 10.62
C THR A 132 7.10 -3.85 10.62
N PHE A 133 6.38 -4.33 9.61
CA PHE A 133 5.82 -5.67 9.59
C PHE A 133 6.59 -6.68 8.74
N SER A 134 7.55 -6.26 7.90
CA SER A 134 8.43 -7.16 7.16
C SER A 134 9.69 -7.54 7.93
N ALA A 135 10.03 -6.82 8.99
CA ALA A 135 11.17 -7.17 9.82
C ALA A 135 10.91 -8.51 10.50
N THR A 136 11.61 -9.55 10.05
CA THR A 136 11.69 -10.81 10.78
C THR A 136 12.42 -10.53 12.07
N THR A 137 11.69 -10.21 13.12
CA THR A 137 12.28 -10.13 14.47
C THR A 137 12.66 -11.56 14.82
N PRO A 138 13.93 -11.89 15.03
CA PRO A 138 14.28 -13.21 15.53
C PRO A 138 13.52 -13.36 16.84
N ILE A 139 12.58 -14.32 16.89
CA ILE A 139 11.84 -14.63 18.10
C ILE A 139 12.88 -15.09 19.11
N ARG A 140 13.35 -14.16 19.92
CA ARG A 140 14.03 -14.49 21.17
C ARG A 140 12.92 -15.11 22.01
N GLN A 141 12.91 -16.43 22.13
CA GLN A 141 12.07 -17.17 23.05
C GLN A 141 12.34 -16.65 24.47
N ALA A 142 11.61 -15.63 24.84
CA ALA A 142 11.49 -15.15 26.21
C ALA A 142 10.02 -14.81 26.38
N GLY A 143 9.34 -15.60 27.20
CA GLY A 143 7.90 -15.59 27.43
C GLY A 143 7.26 -14.21 27.47
N GLY A 144 6.08 -14.13 26.87
CA GLY A 144 5.08 -13.11 27.19
C GLY A 144 4.96 -11.98 26.19
N SER A 145 3.85 -11.98 25.54
CA SER A 145 2.89 -10.88 25.24
C SER A 145 3.37 -9.44 24.91
N THR A 146 4.60 -9.05 25.20
CA THR A 146 5.04 -7.64 25.12
C THR A 146 5.29 -7.19 23.68
N THR A 147 5.70 -8.08 22.79
CA THR A 147 6.03 -7.73 21.40
C THR A 147 4.77 -7.48 20.57
N LEU A 148 3.71 -8.27 20.79
CA LEU A 148 2.41 -8.05 20.17
C LEU A 148 1.78 -6.73 20.63
N ILE A 149 1.91 -6.40 21.92
CA ILE A 149 1.42 -5.13 22.49
C ILE A 149 2.15 -3.93 21.84
N LEU A 150 3.47 -4.01 21.65
CA LEU A 150 4.26 -2.94 21.03
C LEU A 150 3.86 -2.74 19.56
N ILE A 151 3.65 -3.82 18.81
CA ILE A 151 3.22 -3.75 17.41
C ILE A 151 1.80 -3.16 17.33
N THR A 152 0.90 -3.58 18.20
CA THR A 152 -0.48 -3.05 18.24
C THR A 152 -0.51 -1.58 18.63
N VAL A 153 0.28 -1.17 19.62
CA VAL A 153 0.39 0.24 20.05
C VAL A 153 0.98 1.11 18.95
N LEU A 154 2.01 0.64 18.25
CA LEU A 154 2.62 1.37 17.14
C LEU A 154 1.62 1.53 15.97
N PHE A 155 0.82 0.50 15.70
CA PHE A 155 -0.21 0.53 14.66
C PHE A 155 -1.38 1.46 15.04
N LEU A 156 -1.83 1.44 16.30
CA LEU A 156 -2.84 2.37 16.81
C LEU A 156 -2.37 3.82 16.74
N LEU A 157 -1.10 4.10 17.05
CA LEU A 157 -0.51 5.43 16.87
C LEU A 157 -0.46 5.85 15.40
N PHE A 158 -0.24 4.89 14.50
CA PHE A 158 -0.26 5.12 13.06
C PHE A 158 -1.66 5.47 12.54
N LEU A 159 -2.71 4.79 13.01
CA LEU A 159 -4.10 5.04 12.66
C LEU A 159 -4.67 6.30 13.32
N SER A 160 -4.20 6.66 14.51
CA SER A 160 -4.66 7.85 15.26
C SER A 160 -4.03 9.16 14.76
N SER A 161 -3.19 9.11 13.74
CA SER A 161 -2.71 10.32 13.08
C SER A 161 -3.90 11.18 12.61
N PRO A 162 -3.90 12.51 12.86
CA PRO A 162 -5.05 13.39 12.58
C PRO A 162 -5.52 13.33 11.12
N PHE A 163 -4.68 12.85 10.23
CA PHE A 163 -4.99 12.68 8.81
C PHE A 163 -6.02 11.56 8.55
N TYR A 164 -6.04 10.51 9.39
CA TYR A 164 -7.03 9.42 9.25
C TYR A 164 -8.42 9.88 9.66
N LEU A 165 -8.51 10.73 10.70
CA LEU A 165 -9.78 11.27 11.21
C LEU A 165 -10.42 12.33 10.29
N VAL A 166 -9.60 13.09 9.55
CA VAL A 166 -10.10 14.10 8.61
C VAL A 166 -10.77 13.47 7.38
N SER A 167 -10.28 12.31 6.94
CA SER A 167 -10.83 11.62 5.76
C SER A 167 -12.22 11.01 5.99
N GLU A 168 -12.58 10.59 7.22
CA GLU A 168 -13.92 10.06 7.49
C GLU A 168 -15.00 11.14 7.43
N ASN A 169 -14.70 12.38 7.81
CA ASN A 169 -15.65 13.48 7.78
C ASN A 169 -15.94 14.02 6.36
N PHE A 170 -15.11 13.69 5.37
CA PHE A 170 -15.31 14.14 4.00
C PHE A 170 -16.31 13.25 3.22
N MET A 171 -16.47 11.98 3.60
CA MET A 171 -17.36 11.04 2.92
C MET A 171 -18.84 11.11 3.36
N LEU A 172 -19.15 11.88 4.42
CA LEU A 172 -20.51 11.96 4.98
C LEU A 172 -21.29 13.21 4.55
N LYS A 173 -20.88 13.95 3.52
CA LYS A 173 -21.74 14.99 2.96
C LYS A 173 -22.71 14.39 1.93
N PRO A 174 -24.01 14.27 2.24
CA PRO A 174 -25.01 13.93 1.26
C PRO A 174 -25.09 15.06 0.23
N LYS A 175 -25.07 14.70 -1.05
CA LYS A 175 -25.44 15.63 -2.12
C LYS A 175 -26.92 15.99 -1.94
N SER A 176 -27.17 17.21 -1.52
CA SER A 176 -28.47 17.87 -1.68
C SER A 176 -28.59 18.48 -3.07
#